data_12c9b06db1daf36b86977ba5c6eebe6b
#
_entry.id   12c9b06db1daf36b86977ba5c6eebe6b
#
_cell.length_a   1.000
_cell.length_b   1.000
_cell.length_c   1.000
_cell.angle_alpha   90.00
_cell.angle_beta   90.00
_cell.angle_gamma   90.00
#
_symmetry.space_group_name_H-M   'P 1'
#
loop_
_entity.id
_entity.type
_entity.pdbx_description
1 polymer ?
#
loop_
_entity_poly.entity_id
_entity_poly.type
_entity_poly.pdbx_seq_one_letter_code
_entity_poly.pdbx_strand_id
1 'polypeptide(L)'
;MNYNLQNKKILITGGADGLGKSLIDELIKKNCIITCVDKDEIKLNNINHENIKKILCDLRNLNETELLLKKIEGEKYDILINNAGYEIGSLLGEVSIKDFIDNYNCNFFSHVMLTKAFISTLSSRNGNTKIINMVSDTAFRAIPTRSSYCSSKASFRNFTESMRVELKIYNIDCITVTPPKLDTDFFKKIQYFGYLNKEKLPYADSRPFYSTNKFARQIITGIENNKKYIWVFSITKIFLFINYLFPFIGDLMVEKLSTWKTIKEKLKIDNKV
;
A
#
# COMPACT_ATOMS: atom_id res chain seq x y z
N MET A 1 1.80 -20.85 -18.30
CA MET A 1 3.07 -20.20 -18.71
C MET A 1 3.40 -19.14 -17.66
N ASN A 2 4.67 -19.00 -17.31
CA ASN A 2 5.12 -17.94 -16.42
C ASN A 2 5.14 -16.59 -17.13
N TYR A 3 4.83 -15.52 -16.40
CA TYR A 3 4.91 -14.16 -16.92
C TYR A 3 6.37 -13.70 -16.98
N ASN A 4 6.85 -13.32 -18.14
CA ASN A 4 8.22 -12.83 -18.30
C ASN A 4 8.31 -11.35 -17.96
N LEU A 5 9.10 -11.00 -16.95
CA LEU A 5 9.34 -9.63 -16.51
C LEU A 5 10.46 -8.92 -17.30
N GLN A 6 11.26 -9.65 -18.07
CA GLN A 6 12.40 -9.07 -18.79
C GLN A 6 11.97 -7.93 -19.71
N ASN A 7 12.65 -6.80 -19.62
CA ASN A 7 12.43 -5.59 -20.41
C ASN A 7 11.02 -4.97 -20.27
N LYS A 8 10.27 -5.33 -19.24
CA LYS A 8 8.93 -4.76 -19.01
C LYS A 8 9.03 -3.31 -18.56
N LYS A 9 8.10 -2.48 -19.07
CA LYS A 9 7.96 -1.08 -18.67
C LYS A 9 6.98 -0.96 -17.49
N ILE A 10 7.45 -0.42 -16.38
CA ILE A 10 6.75 -0.46 -15.09
C ILE A 10 6.60 0.95 -14.54
N LEU A 11 5.38 1.29 -14.11
CA LEU A 11 5.11 2.47 -13.27
C LEU A 11 4.95 2.02 -11.82
N ILE A 12 5.76 2.56 -10.90
CA ILE A 12 5.66 2.28 -9.47
C ILE A 12 5.53 3.56 -8.66
N THR A 13 4.58 3.60 -7.72
CA THR A 13 4.40 4.69 -6.77
C THR A 13 5.04 4.36 -5.42
N GLY A 14 5.59 5.37 -4.73
CA GLY A 14 6.31 5.16 -3.46
C GLY A 14 7.57 4.33 -3.65
N GLY A 15 8.28 4.55 -4.75
CA GLY A 15 9.42 3.71 -5.15
C GLY A 15 10.76 4.11 -4.54
N ALA A 16 10.86 5.27 -3.89
CA ALA A 16 12.14 5.78 -3.40
C ALA A 16 12.53 5.21 -2.02
N ASP A 17 11.64 4.50 -1.32
CA ASP A 17 11.89 3.99 0.02
C ASP A 17 11.21 2.63 0.28
N GLY A 18 11.63 1.96 1.35
CA GLY A 18 11.00 0.77 1.91
C GLY A 18 10.75 -0.33 0.89
N LEU A 19 9.51 -0.84 0.85
CA LEU A 19 9.13 -1.93 -0.05
C LEU A 19 9.25 -1.53 -1.52
N GLY A 20 8.87 -0.28 -1.87
CA GLY A 20 8.96 0.22 -3.24
C GLY A 20 10.40 0.19 -3.76
N LYS A 21 11.37 0.65 -2.96
CA LYS A 21 12.79 0.59 -3.29
C LYS A 21 13.27 -0.85 -3.47
N SER A 22 12.91 -1.74 -2.56
CA SER A 22 13.28 -3.16 -2.66
C SER A 22 12.67 -3.83 -3.91
N LEU A 23 11.46 -3.42 -4.32
CA LEU A 23 10.87 -3.90 -5.58
C LEU A 23 11.64 -3.38 -6.80
N ILE A 24 12.02 -2.12 -6.81
CA ILE A 24 12.85 -1.52 -7.88
C ILE A 24 14.17 -2.30 -8.00
N ASP A 25 14.84 -2.60 -6.88
CA ASP A 25 16.09 -3.33 -6.88
C ASP A 25 15.97 -4.75 -7.46
N GLU A 26 14.84 -5.43 -7.24
CA GLU A 26 14.60 -6.74 -7.85
C GLU A 26 14.19 -6.63 -9.34
N LEU A 27 13.44 -5.59 -9.72
CA LEU A 27 13.01 -5.36 -11.11
C LEU A 27 14.16 -4.95 -12.03
N ILE A 28 15.12 -4.18 -11.53
CA ILE A 28 16.36 -3.84 -12.26
C ILE A 28 17.13 -5.10 -12.67
N LYS A 29 17.19 -6.13 -11.82
CA LYS A 29 17.85 -7.41 -12.12
C LYS A 29 17.18 -8.15 -13.29
N LYS A 30 15.96 -7.76 -13.65
CA LYS A 30 15.22 -8.29 -14.81
C LYS A 30 15.27 -7.34 -16.03
N ASN A 31 16.15 -6.34 -16.00
CA ASN A 31 16.28 -5.31 -17.04
C ASN A 31 14.98 -4.54 -17.30
N CYS A 32 14.13 -4.37 -16.29
CA CYS A 32 12.90 -3.58 -16.42
C CYS A 32 13.21 -2.09 -16.62
N ILE A 33 12.36 -1.40 -17.36
CA ILE A 33 12.37 0.06 -17.51
C ILE A 33 11.34 0.62 -16.53
N ILE A 34 11.78 1.45 -15.58
CA ILE A 34 10.97 1.82 -14.42
C ILE A 34 10.71 3.32 -14.42
N THR A 35 9.44 3.71 -14.29
CA THR A 35 9.06 5.06 -13.88
C THR A 35 8.75 5.02 -12.39
N CYS A 36 9.63 5.62 -11.61
CA CYS A 36 9.55 5.73 -10.15
C CYS A 36 8.88 7.05 -9.76
N VAL A 37 7.74 6.98 -9.10
CA VAL A 37 7.00 8.14 -8.58
C VAL A 37 7.12 8.17 -7.07
N ASP A 38 7.58 9.29 -6.51
CA ASP A 38 7.67 9.48 -5.05
C ASP A 38 7.55 10.95 -4.70
N LYS A 39 7.21 11.26 -3.45
CA LYS A 39 7.17 12.63 -2.91
C LYS A 39 8.48 13.08 -2.25
N ASP A 40 9.36 12.15 -1.92
CA ASP A 40 10.64 12.41 -1.27
C ASP A 40 11.70 12.69 -2.34
N GLU A 41 11.91 13.96 -2.63
CA GLU A 41 12.84 14.40 -3.67
C GLU A 41 14.28 13.93 -3.40
N ILE A 42 14.72 13.98 -2.14
CA ILE A 42 16.08 13.61 -1.75
C ILE A 42 16.29 12.11 -2.02
N LYS A 43 15.38 11.27 -1.56
CA LYS A 43 15.47 9.82 -1.78
C LYS A 43 15.32 9.45 -3.26
N LEU A 44 14.44 10.16 -3.97
CA LEU A 44 14.21 9.95 -5.39
C LEU A 44 15.49 10.27 -6.18
N ASN A 45 16.17 11.37 -5.84
CA ASN A 45 17.42 11.78 -6.48
C ASN A 45 18.59 10.81 -6.20
N ASN A 46 18.59 10.13 -5.06
CA ASN A 46 19.60 9.13 -4.70
C ASN A 46 19.45 7.79 -5.48
N ILE A 47 18.35 7.59 -6.20
CA ILE A 47 18.21 6.45 -7.09
C ILE A 47 19.02 6.75 -8.36
N ASN A 48 20.13 6.02 -8.59
CA ASN A 48 20.98 6.23 -9.76
C ASN A 48 21.02 4.96 -10.61
N HIS A 49 20.24 4.92 -11.69
CA HIS A 49 20.23 3.83 -12.67
C HIS A 49 19.63 4.31 -14.00
N GLU A 50 20.25 3.97 -15.12
CA GLU A 50 19.85 4.43 -16.45
C GLU A 50 18.43 4.06 -16.86
N ASN A 51 17.93 2.90 -16.42
CA ASN A 51 16.59 2.41 -16.73
C ASN A 51 15.51 3.00 -15.80
N ILE A 52 15.82 4.03 -15.01
CA ILE A 52 14.87 4.62 -14.06
C ILE A 52 14.57 6.08 -14.41
N LYS A 53 13.35 6.34 -14.86
CA LYS A 53 12.76 7.69 -14.94
C LYS A 53 12.18 8.05 -13.57
N LYS A 54 12.52 9.22 -13.04
CA LYS A 54 12.08 9.73 -11.74
C LYS A 54 11.00 10.79 -11.92
N ILE A 55 9.93 10.74 -11.15
CA ILE A 55 8.88 11.77 -11.14
C ILE A 55 8.55 12.14 -9.71
N LEU A 56 8.77 13.40 -9.34
CA LEU A 56 8.35 13.95 -8.06
C LEU A 56 6.85 14.20 -8.11
N CYS A 57 6.10 13.62 -7.13
CA CYS A 57 4.67 13.79 -7.00
C CYS A 57 4.21 13.41 -5.60
N ASP A 58 3.47 14.28 -4.93
CA ASP A 58 2.77 13.98 -3.68
C ASP A 58 1.34 13.51 -3.97
N LEU A 59 1.10 12.22 -3.85
CA LEU A 59 -0.21 11.60 -4.10
C LEU A 59 -1.31 11.98 -3.10
N ARG A 60 -1.00 12.74 -2.03
CA ARG A 60 -2.01 13.37 -1.16
C ARG A 60 -2.74 14.49 -1.90
N ASN A 61 -2.06 15.13 -2.85
CA ASN A 61 -2.60 16.18 -3.69
C ASN A 61 -3.07 15.60 -5.03
N LEU A 62 -4.39 15.51 -5.23
CA LEU A 62 -4.94 14.94 -6.47
C LEU A 62 -4.63 15.79 -7.70
N ASN A 63 -4.41 17.10 -7.57
CA ASN A 63 -3.97 17.95 -8.69
C ASN A 63 -2.56 17.56 -9.16
N GLU A 64 -1.66 17.22 -8.23
CA GLU A 64 -0.34 16.67 -8.60
C GLU A 64 -0.47 15.31 -9.28
N THR A 65 -1.43 14.49 -8.84
CA THR A 65 -1.75 13.22 -9.51
C THR A 65 -2.24 13.46 -10.95
N GLU A 66 -3.08 14.46 -11.17
CA GLU A 66 -3.50 14.84 -12.54
C GLU A 66 -2.32 15.31 -13.40
N LEU A 67 -1.41 16.11 -12.83
CA LEU A 67 -0.19 16.52 -13.53
C LEU A 67 0.74 15.32 -13.82
N LEU A 68 0.82 14.36 -12.90
CA LEU A 68 1.51 13.09 -13.14
C LEU A 68 0.90 12.35 -14.33
N LEU A 69 -0.44 12.23 -14.40
CA LEU A 69 -1.12 11.57 -15.51
C LEU A 69 -0.79 12.23 -16.86
N LYS A 70 -0.75 13.57 -16.92
CA LYS A 70 -0.32 14.31 -18.13
C LYS A 70 1.14 14.02 -18.48
N LYS A 71 2.05 13.91 -17.50
CA LYS A 71 3.48 13.60 -17.72
C LYS A 71 3.73 12.19 -18.29
N ILE A 72 2.82 11.27 -18.03
CA ILE A 72 2.90 9.87 -18.49
C ILE A 72 1.93 9.56 -19.61
N GLU A 73 1.20 10.55 -20.11
CA GLU A 73 0.28 10.40 -21.24
C GLU A 73 1.01 9.88 -22.47
N GLY A 74 0.40 8.93 -23.19
CA GLY A 74 1.01 8.27 -24.33
C GLY A 74 2.07 7.21 -24.01
N GLU A 75 2.54 7.15 -22.76
CA GLU A 75 3.48 6.14 -22.33
C GLU A 75 2.78 4.76 -22.20
N LYS A 76 3.40 3.74 -22.72
CA LYS A 76 2.84 2.38 -22.71
C LYS A 76 3.54 1.54 -21.63
N TYR A 77 2.89 1.33 -20.50
CA TYR A 77 3.40 0.48 -19.43
C TYR A 77 2.84 -0.95 -19.54
N ASP A 78 3.63 -1.94 -19.12
CA ASP A 78 3.20 -3.33 -18.97
C ASP A 78 2.65 -3.61 -17.57
N ILE A 79 3.17 -2.90 -16.57
CA ILE A 79 2.80 -3.12 -15.16
C ILE A 79 2.62 -1.78 -14.45
N LEU A 80 1.53 -1.66 -13.69
CA LEU A 80 1.31 -0.62 -12.70
C LEU A 80 1.45 -1.20 -11.30
N ILE A 81 2.32 -0.63 -10.46
CA ILE A 81 2.48 -0.99 -9.05
C ILE A 81 2.01 0.17 -8.17
N ASN A 82 0.81 0.08 -7.65
CA ASN A 82 0.23 1.00 -6.69
C ASN A 82 0.74 0.65 -5.29
N ASN A 83 1.91 1.19 -4.92
CA ASN A 83 2.59 0.87 -3.67
C ASN A 83 2.59 2.03 -2.66
N ALA A 84 2.57 3.28 -3.09
CA ALA A 84 2.57 4.43 -2.20
C ALA A 84 1.46 4.34 -1.13
N GLY A 85 1.78 4.82 0.06
CA GLY A 85 0.83 4.87 1.16
C GLY A 85 1.50 5.29 2.46
N TYR A 86 0.71 5.81 3.38
CA TYR A 86 1.16 6.16 4.72
C TYR A 86 0.05 5.93 5.74
N GLU A 87 0.41 5.91 7.00
CA GLU A 87 -0.48 5.62 8.11
C GLU A 87 -0.63 6.84 9.02
N ILE A 88 -1.84 7.05 9.51
CA ILE A 88 -2.19 8.04 10.53
C ILE A 88 -2.59 7.34 11.81
N GLY A 89 -2.08 7.83 12.94
CA GLY A 89 -2.46 7.40 14.28
C GLY A 89 -3.16 8.52 15.05
N SER A 90 -4.46 8.37 15.34
CA SER A 90 -5.24 9.35 16.09
C SER A 90 -6.50 8.72 16.70
N LEU A 91 -7.01 9.30 17.78
CA LEU A 91 -8.41 9.13 18.13
C LEU A 91 -9.27 9.84 17.08
N LEU A 92 -10.45 9.30 16.77
CA LEU A 92 -11.28 9.82 15.69
C LEU A 92 -11.67 11.31 15.90
N GLY A 93 -11.93 11.71 17.13
CA GLY A 93 -12.26 13.11 17.46
C GLY A 93 -11.10 14.10 17.37
N GLU A 94 -9.87 13.64 17.15
CA GLU A 94 -8.67 14.47 17.16
C GLU A 94 -7.98 14.60 15.80
N VAL A 95 -8.32 13.75 14.83
CA VAL A 95 -7.82 13.87 13.46
C VAL A 95 -8.64 14.90 12.69
N SER A 96 -7.98 15.82 11.98
CA SER A 96 -8.69 16.76 11.12
C SER A 96 -9.31 16.02 9.92
N ILE A 97 -10.45 16.52 9.42
CA ILE A 97 -11.06 15.94 8.21
C ILE A 97 -10.13 16.09 6.99
N LYS A 98 -9.31 17.12 6.97
CA LYS A 98 -8.30 17.34 5.93
C LYS A 98 -7.26 16.20 5.94
N ASP A 99 -6.67 15.89 7.10
CA ASP A 99 -5.68 14.82 7.21
C ASP A 99 -6.28 13.45 6.88
N PHE A 100 -7.55 13.25 7.25
CA PHE A 100 -8.31 12.04 6.90
C PHE A 100 -8.46 11.91 5.38
N ILE A 101 -8.86 13.01 4.69
CA ILE A 101 -8.99 13.06 3.23
C ILE A 101 -7.63 12.88 2.55
N ASP A 102 -6.57 13.54 3.02
CA ASP A 102 -5.21 13.41 2.46
C ASP A 102 -4.71 11.96 2.54
N ASN A 103 -5.05 11.25 3.64
CA ASN A 103 -4.73 9.84 3.76
C ASN A 103 -5.48 8.99 2.72
N TYR A 104 -6.77 9.28 2.49
CA TYR A 104 -7.55 8.62 1.44
C TYR A 104 -7.06 8.97 0.04
N ASN A 105 -6.68 10.22 -0.20
CA ASN A 105 -6.12 10.63 -1.49
C ASN A 105 -4.89 9.80 -1.84
N CYS A 106 -3.94 9.70 -0.91
CA CYS A 106 -2.71 8.94 -1.13
C CYS A 106 -2.95 7.43 -1.23
N ASN A 107 -3.74 6.86 -0.29
CA ASN A 107 -3.86 5.40 -0.16
C ASN A 107 -4.89 4.79 -1.11
N PHE A 108 -5.78 5.60 -1.69
CA PHE A 108 -6.91 5.11 -2.49
C PHE A 108 -7.13 5.93 -3.76
N PHE A 109 -7.54 7.20 -3.68
CA PHE A 109 -8.03 7.95 -4.86
C PHE A 109 -6.96 8.13 -5.94
N SER A 110 -5.72 8.46 -5.60
CA SER A 110 -4.62 8.56 -6.55
C SER A 110 -4.39 7.24 -7.30
N HIS A 111 -4.49 6.12 -6.61
CA HIS A 111 -4.34 4.80 -7.22
C HIS A 111 -5.54 4.43 -8.12
N VAL A 112 -6.75 4.88 -7.78
CA VAL A 112 -7.92 4.76 -8.67
C VAL A 112 -7.70 5.57 -9.95
N MET A 113 -7.21 6.82 -9.82
CA MET A 113 -6.91 7.69 -10.98
C MET A 113 -5.84 7.06 -11.88
N LEU A 114 -4.73 6.57 -11.29
CA LEU A 114 -3.68 5.86 -12.05
C LEU A 114 -4.21 4.61 -12.72
N THR A 115 -5.00 3.79 -12.02
CA THR A 115 -5.61 2.59 -12.58
C THR A 115 -6.52 2.92 -13.75
N LYS A 116 -7.36 3.95 -13.62
CA LYS A 116 -8.27 4.40 -14.69
C LYS A 116 -7.52 4.87 -15.93
N ALA A 117 -6.47 5.68 -15.76
CA ALA A 117 -5.63 6.13 -16.86
C ALA A 117 -4.88 4.95 -17.51
N PHE A 118 -4.43 3.99 -16.70
CA PHE A 118 -3.74 2.81 -17.17
C PHE A 118 -4.63 1.91 -18.03
N ILE A 119 -5.91 1.73 -17.70
CA ILE A 119 -6.88 0.97 -18.48
C ILE A 119 -7.06 1.57 -19.86
N SER A 120 -7.18 2.90 -19.98
CA SER A 120 -7.39 3.58 -21.26
C SER A 120 -6.22 3.41 -22.25
N THR A 121 -5.00 3.25 -21.73
CA THR A 121 -3.78 3.03 -22.55
C THR A 121 -3.55 1.57 -22.92
N LEU A 122 -4.19 0.64 -22.22
CA LEU A 122 -3.96 -0.80 -22.34
C LEU A 122 -4.97 -1.54 -23.21
N SER A 123 -6.19 -1.03 -23.34
CA SER A 123 -7.25 -1.64 -24.16
C SER A 123 -6.84 -1.85 -25.63
N SER A 124 -5.73 -1.23 -26.05
CA SER A 124 -5.17 -1.36 -27.41
C SER A 124 -4.04 -2.41 -27.54
N ARG A 125 -3.74 -3.19 -26.48
CA ARG A 125 -2.62 -4.14 -26.51
C ARG A 125 -3.08 -5.61 -26.46
N ASN A 126 -2.53 -6.43 -27.35
CA ASN A 126 -2.61 -7.91 -27.29
C ASN A 126 -1.67 -8.50 -26.21
N GLY A 127 -1.54 -7.86 -25.05
CA GLY A 127 -0.54 -8.22 -24.06
C GLY A 127 -1.13 -8.43 -22.66
N ASN A 128 -0.61 -9.40 -21.95
CA ASN A 128 -0.94 -9.69 -20.55
C ASN A 128 -0.35 -8.59 -19.66
N THR A 129 -1.16 -7.62 -19.29
CA THR A 129 -0.79 -6.47 -18.46
C THR A 129 -1.20 -6.71 -17.02
N LYS A 130 -0.48 -6.10 -16.07
CA LYS A 130 -0.75 -6.32 -14.65
C LYS A 130 -0.88 -5.03 -13.86
N ILE A 131 -1.84 -5.02 -12.95
CA ILE A 131 -2.00 -4.00 -11.92
C ILE A 131 -1.75 -4.67 -10.57
N ILE A 132 -0.78 -4.17 -9.81
CA ILE A 132 -0.39 -4.70 -8.51
C ILE A 132 -0.75 -3.68 -7.45
N ASN A 133 -1.66 -4.04 -6.55
CA ASN A 133 -2.18 -3.15 -5.52
C ASN A 133 -1.71 -3.59 -4.13
N MET A 134 -0.95 -2.70 -3.44
CA MET A 134 -0.50 -2.92 -2.07
C MET A 134 -1.61 -2.55 -1.08
N VAL A 135 -2.23 -3.55 -0.51
CA VAL A 135 -3.22 -3.39 0.57
C VAL A 135 -2.55 -3.51 1.95
N SER A 136 -3.22 -4.07 2.94
CA SER A 136 -2.70 -4.28 4.30
C SER A 136 -3.53 -5.36 5.00
N ASP A 137 -2.99 -6.00 6.03
CA ASP A 137 -3.77 -6.85 6.95
C ASP A 137 -4.93 -6.07 7.58
N THR A 138 -4.74 -4.75 7.79
CA THR A 138 -5.75 -3.85 8.34
C THR A 138 -6.95 -3.62 7.42
N ALA A 139 -6.85 -4.01 6.15
CA ALA A 139 -7.97 -4.03 5.21
C ALA A 139 -8.98 -5.16 5.50
N PHE A 140 -8.60 -6.14 6.32
CA PHE A 140 -9.44 -7.29 6.69
C PHE A 140 -9.92 -7.19 8.14
N ARG A 141 -9.13 -6.54 9.00
CA ARG A 141 -9.48 -6.26 10.39
C ARG A 141 -8.91 -4.89 10.79
N ALA A 142 -9.81 -3.94 11.03
CA ALA A 142 -9.42 -2.62 11.51
C ALA A 142 -8.91 -2.69 12.97
N ILE A 143 -8.01 -1.77 13.29
CA ILE A 143 -7.46 -1.58 14.62
C ILE A 143 -7.79 -0.16 15.13
N PRO A 144 -8.02 0.03 16.43
CA PRO A 144 -8.28 1.35 17.00
C PRO A 144 -7.16 2.34 16.67
N THR A 145 -7.50 3.61 16.62
CA THR A 145 -6.59 4.73 16.35
C THR A 145 -6.03 4.79 14.93
N ARG A 146 -6.48 3.92 14.03
CA ARG A 146 -6.04 3.83 12.62
C ARG A 146 -7.21 3.91 11.63
N SER A 147 -8.31 4.58 12.01
CA SER A 147 -9.55 4.55 11.26
C SER A 147 -9.40 4.97 9.79
N SER A 148 -8.69 6.08 9.50
CA SER A 148 -8.48 6.54 8.13
C SER A 148 -7.64 5.55 7.30
N TYR A 149 -6.55 5.04 7.89
CA TYR A 149 -5.70 4.06 7.21
C TYR A 149 -6.43 2.75 6.95
N CYS A 150 -7.06 2.18 7.99
CA CYS A 150 -7.78 0.91 7.87
C CYS A 150 -8.90 0.99 6.83
N SER A 151 -9.71 2.06 6.88
CA SER A 151 -10.81 2.25 5.94
C SER A 151 -10.31 2.51 4.51
N SER A 152 -9.25 3.31 4.30
CA SER A 152 -8.66 3.51 2.98
C SER A 152 -8.12 2.21 2.38
N LYS A 153 -7.47 1.36 3.18
CA LYS A 153 -6.95 0.05 2.73
C LYS A 153 -8.06 -0.96 2.50
N ALA A 154 -9.14 -0.93 3.28
CA ALA A 154 -10.34 -1.75 3.03
C ALA A 154 -11.03 -1.36 1.72
N SER A 155 -11.19 -0.05 1.46
CA SER A 155 -11.70 0.48 0.20
C SER A 155 -10.82 0.02 -0.98
N PHE A 156 -9.50 0.11 -0.83
CA PHE A 156 -8.58 -0.29 -1.89
C PHE A 156 -8.59 -1.80 -2.15
N ARG A 157 -8.75 -2.62 -1.11
CA ARG A 157 -8.95 -4.07 -1.26
C ARG A 157 -10.20 -4.37 -2.06
N ASN A 158 -11.36 -3.82 -1.67
CA ASN A 158 -12.64 -4.08 -2.33
C ASN A 158 -12.62 -3.57 -3.78
N PHE A 159 -12.04 -2.39 -4.04
CA PHE A 159 -11.78 -1.89 -5.39
C PHE A 159 -10.95 -2.88 -6.20
N THR A 160 -9.85 -3.41 -5.64
CA THR A 160 -8.99 -4.38 -6.32
C THR A 160 -9.73 -5.67 -6.68
N GLU A 161 -10.61 -6.15 -5.79
CA GLU A 161 -11.41 -7.35 -6.03
C GLU A 161 -12.43 -7.14 -7.15
N SER A 162 -13.08 -5.99 -7.22
CA SER A 162 -13.98 -5.61 -8.32
C SER A 162 -13.21 -5.54 -9.64
N MET A 163 -12.11 -4.76 -9.67
CA MET A 163 -11.29 -4.60 -10.88
C MET A 163 -10.72 -5.93 -11.39
N ARG A 164 -10.42 -6.87 -10.51
CA ARG A 164 -9.93 -8.21 -10.92
C ARG A 164 -10.93 -8.94 -11.82
N VAL A 165 -12.22 -8.70 -11.65
CA VAL A 165 -13.26 -9.32 -12.47
C VAL A 165 -13.51 -8.49 -13.72
N GLU A 166 -13.69 -7.17 -13.57
CA GLU A 166 -13.97 -6.26 -14.66
C GLU A 166 -12.88 -6.24 -15.73
N LEU A 167 -11.60 -6.22 -15.31
CA LEU A 167 -10.47 -6.05 -16.20
C LEU A 167 -10.09 -7.31 -17.01
N LYS A 168 -10.71 -8.45 -16.72
CA LYS A 168 -10.50 -9.68 -17.51
C LYS A 168 -10.87 -9.51 -18.99
N ILE A 169 -11.89 -8.72 -19.29
CA ILE A 169 -12.30 -8.45 -20.67
C ILE A 169 -11.21 -7.72 -21.47
N TYR A 170 -10.30 -7.03 -20.79
CA TYR A 170 -9.15 -6.33 -21.38
C TYR A 170 -7.84 -7.12 -21.28
N ASN A 171 -7.89 -8.37 -20.81
CA ASN A 171 -6.71 -9.19 -20.57
C ASN A 171 -5.71 -8.54 -19.59
N ILE A 172 -6.24 -7.86 -18.54
CA ILE A 172 -5.47 -7.22 -17.47
C ILE A 172 -5.64 -8.02 -16.19
N ASP A 173 -4.53 -8.46 -15.61
CA ASP A 173 -4.51 -9.12 -14.31
C ASP A 173 -4.41 -8.09 -13.17
N CYS A 174 -5.32 -8.16 -12.20
CA CYS A 174 -5.27 -7.33 -11.00
C CYS A 174 -4.85 -8.19 -9.80
N ILE A 175 -3.70 -7.86 -9.21
CA ILE A 175 -3.06 -8.64 -8.14
C ILE A 175 -3.18 -7.87 -6.82
N THR A 176 -3.70 -8.56 -5.79
CA THR A 176 -3.70 -8.05 -4.41
C THR A 176 -2.44 -8.51 -3.70
N VAL A 177 -1.68 -7.56 -3.18
CA VAL A 177 -0.53 -7.83 -2.31
C VAL A 177 -0.85 -7.36 -0.90
N THR A 178 -0.70 -8.24 0.08
CA THR A 178 -0.89 -7.91 1.49
C THR A 178 0.44 -8.05 2.23
N PRO A 179 1.18 -6.92 2.40
CA PRO A 179 2.44 -6.93 3.11
C PRO A 179 2.24 -7.34 4.58
N PRO A 180 3.13 -8.17 5.14
CA PRO A 180 3.25 -8.33 6.58
C PRO A 180 3.88 -7.08 7.19
N LYS A 181 4.11 -7.07 8.51
CA LYS A 181 4.92 -6.03 9.16
C LYS A 181 6.36 -6.13 8.64
N LEU A 182 6.79 -5.16 7.84
CA LEU A 182 8.11 -5.13 7.20
C LEU A 182 9.12 -4.32 8.00
N ASP A 183 10.42 -4.68 7.88
CA ASP A 183 11.56 -3.98 8.44
C ASP A 183 11.90 -2.68 7.66
N THR A 184 10.96 -1.75 7.63
CA THR A 184 11.06 -0.45 6.95
C THR A 184 10.80 0.68 7.93
N ASP A 185 11.13 1.91 7.52
CA ASP A 185 10.81 3.11 8.28
C ASP A 185 9.31 3.48 8.24
N PHE A 186 8.47 2.70 7.59
CA PHE A 186 7.03 2.97 7.48
C PHE A 186 6.38 3.23 8.84
N PHE A 187 6.65 2.36 9.81
CA PHE A 187 6.09 2.49 11.17
C PHE A 187 6.68 3.65 11.97
N LYS A 188 7.93 4.07 11.67
CA LYS A 188 8.56 5.25 12.27
C LYS A 188 7.99 6.56 11.71
N LYS A 189 7.42 6.50 10.50
CA LYS A 189 6.83 7.64 9.77
C LYS A 189 5.34 7.80 9.98
N ILE A 190 4.72 7.01 10.88
CA ILE A 190 3.31 7.19 11.24
C ILE A 190 3.11 8.60 11.76
N GLN A 191 2.16 9.32 11.17
CA GLN A 191 1.77 10.65 11.63
C GLN A 191 0.79 10.52 12.78
N TYR A 192 1.23 10.91 13.98
CA TYR A 192 0.38 10.89 15.17
C TYR A 192 -0.23 12.26 15.42
N PHE A 193 -1.52 12.28 15.80
CA PHE A 193 -2.26 13.49 16.13
C PHE A 193 -2.85 13.41 17.54
N GLY A 194 -3.17 14.60 18.10
CA GLY A 194 -3.85 14.75 19.36
C GLY A 194 -3.12 14.08 20.53
N TYR A 195 -3.87 13.34 21.33
CA TYR A 195 -3.39 12.63 22.52
C TYR A 195 -2.24 11.67 22.23
N LEU A 196 -2.32 10.93 21.12
CA LEU A 196 -1.28 9.96 20.77
C LEU A 196 0.07 10.62 20.46
N ASN A 197 0.06 11.83 19.87
CA ASN A 197 1.26 12.59 19.60
C ASN A 197 1.88 13.14 20.89
N LYS A 198 1.05 13.67 21.81
CA LYS A 198 1.49 14.23 23.10
C LYS A 198 2.15 13.16 23.97
N GLU A 199 1.54 11.99 24.09
CA GLU A 199 2.02 10.90 24.91
C GLU A 199 3.17 10.11 24.31
N LYS A 200 3.57 10.42 23.05
CA LYS A 200 4.61 9.66 22.32
C LYS A 200 4.41 8.15 22.43
N LEU A 201 3.14 7.72 22.35
CA LEU A 201 2.80 6.31 22.52
C LEU A 201 3.45 5.51 21.39
N PRO A 202 4.34 4.57 21.71
CA PRO A 202 5.03 3.80 20.70
C PRO A 202 4.03 2.94 19.93
N TYR A 203 4.30 2.71 18.67
CA TYR A 203 3.62 1.66 17.93
C TYR A 203 3.97 0.31 18.56
N ALA A 204 3.13 -0.18 19.45
CA ALA A 204 3.34 -1.44 20.15
C ALA A 204 2.70 -2.60 19.40
N ASP A 205 3.30 -2.96 18.28
CA ASP A 205 3.04 -4.23 17.61
C ASP A 205 4.19 -5.18 17.92
N SER A 206 3.92 -6.18 18.75
CA SER A 206 4.90 -7.18 19.18
C SER A 206 5.26 -8.20 18.08
N ARG A 207 4.58 -8.17 16.94
CA ARG A 207 4.90 -9.07 15.82
C ARG A 207 6.32 -8.78 15.31
N PRO A 208 7.11 -9.82 15.03
CA PRO A 208 8.44 -9.64 14.44
C PRO A 208 8.35 -9.00 13.05
N PHE A 209 9.36 -8.22 12.70
CA PHE A 209 9.49 -7.69 11.36
C PHE A 209 9.84 -8.80 10.37
N TYR A 210 9.21 -8.75 9.20
CA TYR A 210 9.56 -9.59 8.07
C TYR A 210 10.52 -8.86 7.15
N SER A 211 11.51 -9.55 6.62
CA SER A 211 12.51 -8.94 5.73
C SER A 211 11.86 -8.38 4.46
N THR A 212 12.03 -7.07 4.26
CA THR A 212 11.52 -6.32 3.12
C THR A 212 12.03 -6.88 1.79
N ASN A 213 13.35 -7.18 1.71
CA ASN A 213 13.96 -7.77 0.52
C ASN A 213 13.42 -9.17 0.22
N LYS A 214 13.18 -9.98 1.26
CA LYS A 214 12.57 -11.31 1.08
C LYS A 214 11.16 -11.19 0.54
N PHE A 215 10.38 -10.23 1.06
CA PHE A 215 9.01 -10.01 0.60
C PHE A 215 8.96 -9.45 -0.82
N ALA A 216 9.85 -8.52 -1.17
CA ALA A 216 9.97 -8.02 -2.54
C ALA A 216 10.21 -9.17 -3.53
N ARG A 217 11.16 -10.08 -3.25
CA ARG A 217 11.37 -11.28 -4.07
C ARG A 217 10.14 -12.17 -4.18
N GLN A 218 9.39 -12.34 -3.08
CA GLN A 218 8.14 -13.11 -3.12
C GLN A 218 7.08 -12.45 -4.00
N ILE A 219 7.01 -11.11 -4.01
CA ILE A 219 6.11 -10.36 -4.90
C ILE A 219 6.51 -10.60 -6.35
N ILE A 220 7.80 -10.45 -6.69
CA ILE A 220 8.31 -10.69 -8.05
C ILE A 220 7.97 -12.12 -8.52
N THR A 221 8.30 -13.12 -7.72
CA THR A 221 7.94 -14.53 -8.00
C THR A 221 6.42 -14.72 -8.14
N GLY A 222 5.64 -14.02 -7.33
CA GLY A 222 4.18 -14.07 -7.41
C GLY A 222 3.63 -13.48 -8.72
N ILE A 223 4.22 -12.39 -9.19
CA ILE A 223 3.89 -11.76 -10.48
C ILE A 223 4.24 -12.72 -11.63
N GLU A 224 5.46 -13.28 -11.64
CA GLU A 224 5.92 -14.24 -12.64
C GLU A 224 5.02 -15.49 -12.69
N ASN A 225 4.53 -15.96 -11.55
CA ASN A 225 3.63 -17.11 -11.44
C ASN A 225 2.13 -16.78 -11.60
N ASN A 226 1.78 -15.57 -12.03
CA ASN A 226 0.39 -15.11 -12.23
C ASN A 226 -0.52 -15.28 -11.00
N LYS A 227 0.04 -15.10 -9.79
CA LYS A 227 -0.75 -15.21 -8.55
C LYS A 227 -1.71 -14.04 -8.42
N LYS A 228 -2.97 -14.32 -8.09
CA LYS A 228 -4.00 -13.29 -7.83
C LYS A 228 -3.85 -12.62 -6.48
N TYR A 229 -3.30 -13.34 -5.51
CA TYR A 229 -3.05 -12.90 -4.15
C TYR A 229 -1.62 -13.25 -3.74
N ILE A 230 -0.90 -12.27 -3.23
CA ILE A 230 0.45 -12.43 -2.68
C ILE A 230 0.40 -12.02 -1.22
N TRP A 231 0.52 -12.99 -0.35
CA TRP A 231 0.39 -12.83 1.08
C TRP A 231 1.28 -13.85 1.81
N VAL A 232 2.06 -13.41 2.78
CA VAL A 232 2.85 -14.32 3.60
C VAL A 232 1.92 -15.12 4.51
N PHE A 233 2.06 -16.45 4.50
CA PHE A 233 1.32 -17.27 5.46
C PHE A 233 1.81 -16.95 6.87
N SER A 234 0.90 -16.55 7.75
CA SER A 234 1.18 -16.25 9.14
C SER A 234 -0.03 -16.59 10.01
N ILE A 235 0.18 -16.66 11.31
CA ILE A 235 -0.91 -16.83 12.28
C ILE A 235 -1.97 -15.72 12.14
N THR A 236 -1.59 -14.57 11.62
CA THR A 236 -2.51 -13.46 11.33
C THR A 236 -3.62 -13.90 10.36
N LYS A 237 -3.32 -14.73 9.36
CA LYS A 237 -4.36 -15.25 8.44
C LYS A 237 -5.41 -16.10 9.16
N ILE A 238 -4.96 -16.95 10.09
CA ILE A 238 -5.87 -17.79 10.89
C ILE A 238 -6.74 -16.88 11.74
N PHE A 239 -6.16 -15.88 12.39
CA PHE A 239 -6.89 -14.88 13.14
C PHE A 239 -7.92 -14.12 12.27
N LEU A 240 -7.53 -13.67 11.09
CA LEU A 240 -8.43 -12.96 10.18
C LEU A 240 -9.58 -13.85 9.69
N PHE A 241 -9.31 -15.15 9.47
CA PHE A 241 -10.36 -16.12 9.12
C PHE A 241 -11.33 -16.32 10.28
N ILE A 242 -10.83 -16.48 11.52
CA ILE A 242 -11.67 -16.57 12.73
C ILE A 242 -12.50 -15.30 12.91
N ASN A 243 -11.87 -14.12 12.75
CA ASN A 243 -12.56 -12.84 12.82
C ASN A 243 -13.67 -12.70 11.76
N TYR A 244 -13.46 -13.23 10.56
CA TYR A 244 -14.49 -13.22 9.51
C TYR A 244 -15.72 -14.05 9.89
N LEU A 245 -15.52 -15.21 10.49
CA LEU A 245 -16.62 -16.09 10.95
C LEU A 245 -17.27 -15.59 12.26
N PHE A 246 -16.45 -15.03 13.16
CA PHE A 246 -16.87 -14.63 14.50
C PHE A 246 -16.32 -13.23 14.83
N PRO A 247 -16.94 -12.14 14.31
CA PRO A 247 -16.43 -10.77 14.47
C PRO A 247 -16.23 -10.35 15.92
N PHE A 248 -17.11 -10.81 16.84
CA PHE A 248 -17.01 -10.52 18.28
C PHE A 248 -15.71 -11.04 18.93
N ILE A 249 -15.17 -12.17 18.43
CA ILE A 249 -13.86 -12.66 18.89
C ILE A 249 -12.75 -11.70 18.46
N GLY A 250 -12.86 -11.19 17.23
CA GLY A 250 -11.95 -10.17 16.73
C GLY A 250 -11.99 -8.88 17.55
N ASP A 251 -13.17 -8.41 17.92
CA ASP A 251 -13.35 -7.23 18.78
C ASP A 251 -12.66 -7.43 20.12
N LEU A 252 -12.94 -8.56 20.79
CA LEU A 252 -12.34 -8.91 22.06
C LEU A 252 -10.81 -8.98 22.02
N MET A 253 -10.26 -9.57 20.94
CA MET A 253 -8.82 -9.69 20.77
C MET A 253 -8.17 -8.32 20.51
N VAL A 254 -8.76 -7.47 19.66
CA VAL A 254 -8.25 -6.12 19.41
C VAL A 254 -8.34 -5.27 20.68
N GLU A 255 -9.41 -5.38 21.46
CA GLU A 255 -9.55 -4.65 22.72
C GLU A 255 -8.52 -5.06 23.77
N LYS A 256 -8.24 -6.36 23.89
CA LYS A 256 -7.38 -6.90 24.96
C LYS A 256 -5.90 -7.00 24.59
N LEU A 257 -5.59 -7.28 23.32
CA LEU A 257 -4.24 -7.64 22.89
C LEU A 257 -3.53 -6.55 22.07
N SER A 258 -4.25 -5.50 21.67
CA SER A 258 -3.67 -4.40 20.88
C SER A 258 -3.11 -3.28 21.79
N THR A 259 -2.42 -2.34 21.17
CA THR A 259 -2.02 -1.06 21.78
C THR A 259 -3.20 -0.30 22.41
N TRP A 260 -4.43 -0.63 22.00
CA TRP A 260 -5.64 -0.03 22.53
C TRP A 260 -5.81 -0.24 24.04
N LYS A 261 -5.41 -1.40 24.55
CA LYS A 261 -5.44 -1.65 26.01
C LYS A 261 -4.63 -0.59 26.78
N THR A 262 -3.39 -0.35 26.35
CA THR A 262 -2.52 0.66 26.96
C THR A 262 -3.06 2.07 26.82
N ILE A 263 -3.61 2.41 25.65
CA ILE A 263 -4.22 3.73 25.39
C ILE A 263 -5.44 3.92 26.29
N LYS A 264 -6.32 2.93 26.38
CA LYS A 264 -7.54 2.95 27.19
C LYS A 264 -7.23 3.12 28.69
N GLU A 265 -6.20 2.41 29.17
CA GLU A 265 -5.74 2.53 30.58
C GLU A 265 -5.25 3.96 30.88
N LYS A 266 -4.43 4.54 30.01
CA LYS A 266 -3.93 5.91 30.15
C LYS A 266 -5.05 6.96 30.04
N LEU A 267 -5.99 6.83 29.11
CA LEU A 267 -7.12 7.73 28.99
C LEU A 267 -8.00 7.76 30.25
N LYS A 268 -8.18 6.62 30.90
CA LYS A 268 -8.92 6.51 32.17
C LYS A 268 -8.20 7.20 33.31
N ILE A 269 -6.86 7.05 33.41
CA ILE A 269 -6.04 7.72 34.43
C ILE A 269 -6.13 9.24 34.27
N ASP A 270 -6.13 9.74 33.04
CA ASP A 270 -6.20 11.16 32.72
C ASP A 270 -7.62 11.76 32.83
N ASN A 271 -8.62 10.99 33.28
CA ASN A 271 -10.04 11.40 33.35
C ASN A 271 -10.58 11.97 32.03
N LYS A 272 -10.13 11.48 30.88
CA LYS A 272 -10.50 11.96 29.56
C LYS A 272 -11.58 11.10 28.87
N VAL A 273 -12.08 10.07 29.56
CA VAL A 273 -13.20 9.21 29.13
C VAL A 273 -14.11 8.93 30.31
#